data_a6b6c3b40170dfa490471464b4756381
#
_entry.id   a6b6c3b40170dfa490471464b4756381
#
_cell.length_a   1.000
_cell.length_b   1.000
_cell.length_c   1.000
_cell.angle_alpha   90.00
_cell.angle_beta   90.00
_cell.angle_gamma   90.00
#
_symmetry.space_group_name_H-M   'P 1'
#
loop_
_entity.id
_entity.type
_entity.pdbx_description
1 polymer ?
#
loop_
_entity_poly.entity_id
_entity_poly.type
_entity_poly.pdbx_seq_one_letter_code
_entity_poly.pdbx_strand_id
1 'polypeptide(L)'
;MEFDFDWVDAFTDQVFGGNGCAVVHGGAVLPDAICTAYVRETSLVECTFTGPSEIADFKVKYYLASREIPFAGHPTIATVAALRHRGLIGEGPLRLETGAGIVEIEVRGAQIAMTQIAPVFGVEVPVDLVADVGGLEPGDIIGQPQVVSTGLPFCI
;
A
#
# COMPACT_ATOMS: atom_id res chain seq x y z
N MET A 1 -4.79 -6.75 -25.09
CA MET A 1 -4.85 -5.53 -24.27
C MET A 1 -3.46 -5.33 -23.71
N GLU A 2 -2.86 -4.17 -23.86
CA GLU A 2 -1.48 -3.87 -23.46
C GLU A 2 -1.51 -2.76 -22.42
N PHE A 3 -0.72 -2.90 -21.37
CA PHE A 3 -0.58 -1.93 -20.29
C PHE A 3 0.89 -1.74 -19.97
N ASP A 4 1.28 -0.50 -19.79
CA ASP A 4 2.60 -0.16 -19.26
C ASP A 4 2.67 -0.45 -17.77
N PHE A 5 3.84 -0.86 -17.30
CA PHE A 5 4.11 -1.00 -15.88
C PHE A 5 5.52 -0.55 -15.53
N ASP A 6 5.70 -0.15 -14.28
CA ASP A 6 7.00 0.09 -13.66
C ASP A 6 7.21 -0.87 -12.50
N TRP A 7 8.44 -1.37 -12.35
CA TRP A 7 8.87 -2.12 -11.17
C TRP A 7 9.69 -1.19 -10.29
N VAL A 8 9.20 -0.91 -9.09
CA VAL A 8 9.74 0.10 -8.18
C VAL A 8 10.05 -0.52 -6.83
N ASP A 9 11.24 -0.24 -6.30
CA ASP A 9 11.58 -0.54 -4.92
C ASP A 9 11.28 0.68 -4.03
N ALA A 10 10.32 0.55 -3.13
CA ALA A 10 10.02 1.58 -2.14
C ALA A 10 10.98 1.52 -0.95
N PHE A 11 11.16 2.66 -0.26
CA PHE A 11 11.97 2.82 0.96
C PHE A 11 13.47 2.55 0.79
N THR A 12 14.00 2.81 -0.41
CA THR A 12 15.44 2.68 -0.68
C THR A 12 15.91 3.72 -1.70
N ASP A 13 17.20 4.01 -1.66
CA ASP A 13 17.95 4.74 -2.68
C ASP A 13 18.89 3.82 -3.47
N GLN A 14 18.87 2.51 -3.16
CA GLN A 14 19.70 1.50 -3.80
C GLN A 14 18.87 0.54 -4.64
N VAL A 15 19.37 0.19 -5.80
CA VAL A 15 18.75 -0.79 -6.70
C VAL A 15 18.64 -2.15 -5.99
N PHE A 16 17.46 -2.75 -5.99
CA PHE A 16 17.11 -4.02 -5.32
C PHE A 16 17.27 -4.00 -3.79
N GLY A 17 17.30 -2.82 -3.19
CA GLY A 17 17.48 -2.66 -1.74
C GLY A 17 16.18 -2.43 -0.97
N GLY A 18 15.05 -2.29 -1.65
CA GLY A 18 13.78 -1.89 -1.04
C GLY A 18 12.69 -2.94 -1.06
N ASN A 19 11.46 -2.47 -0.91
CA ASN A 19 10.26 -3.28 -0.99
C ASN A 19 9.63 -3.12 -2.38
N GLY A 20 9.69 -4.20 -3.18
CA GLY A 20 9.29 -4.21 -4.57
C GLY A 20 7.77 -4.11 -4.76
N CYS A 21 7.37 -3.30 -5.73
CA CYS A 21 5.99 -3.17 -6.19
C CYS A 21 5.95 -2.97 -7.70
N ALA A 22 5.06 -3.66 -8.39
CA ALA A 22 4.73 -3.35 -9.78
C ALA A 22 3.53 -2.39 -9.83
N VAL A 23 3.71 -1.29 -10.56
CA VAL A 23 2.71 -0.24 -10.78
C VAL A 23 2.20 -0.35 -12.21
N VAL A 24 0.96 -0.82 -12.40
CA VAL A 24 0.34 -0.99 -13.73
C VAL A 24 -0.45 0.27 -14.07
N HIS A 25 -0.01 1.00 -15.10
CA HIS A 25 -0.63 2.26 -15.52
C HIS A 25 -1.90 2.03 -16.34
N GLY A 26 -2.98 2.73 -15.96
CA GLY A 26 -4.30 2.55 -16.59
C GLY A 26 -5.01 1.24 -16.19
N GLY A 27 -4.40 0.43 -15.33
CA GLY A 27 -4.88 -0.90 -14.97
C GLY A 27 -6.07 -0.95 -14.02
N ALA A 28 -6.51 0.20 -13.44
CA ALA A 28 -7.63 0.21 -12.49
C ALA A 28 -8.97 -0.25 -13.09
N VAL A 29 -9.06 -0.33 -14.41
CA VAL A 29 -10.23 -0.87 -15.15
C VAL A 29 -10.21 -2.40 -15.29
N LEU A 30 -9.11 -3.05 -14.95
CA LEU A 30 -8.96 -4.50 -15.07
C LEU A 30 -9.86 -5.24 -14.07
N PRO A 31 -10.39 -6.41 -14.45
CA PRO A 31 -11.08 -7.28 -13.51
C PRO A 31 -10.15 -7.79 -12.40
N ASP A 32 -10.68 -7.95 -11.18
CA ASP A 32 -9.94 -8.43 -10.00
C ASP A 32 -9.19 -9.74 -10.25
N ALA A 33 -9.80 -10.65 -11.03
CA ALA A 33 -9.17 -11.92 -11.37
C ALA A 33 -7.87 -11.75 -12.19
N ILE A 34 -7.80 -10.71 -13.02
CA ILE A 34 -6.58 -10.38 -13.78
C ILE A 34 -5.55 -9.74 -12.86
N CYS A 35 -5.97 -8.79 -12.01
CA CYS A 35 -5.07 -8.12 -11.06
C CYS A 35 -4.43 -9.12 -10.09
N THR A 36 -5.21 -10.01 -9.48
CA THR A 36 -4.69 -11.07 -8.60
C THR A 36 -3.81 -12.08 -9.33
N ALA A 37 -4.13 -12.44 -10.57
CA ALA A 37 -3.29 -13.31 -11.40
C ALA A 37 -1.94 -12.65 -11.70
N TYR A 38 -1.94 -11.35 -12.01
CA TYR A 38 -0.72 -10.57 -12.25
C TYR A 38 0.18 -10.55 -11.00
N VAL A 39 -0.38 -10.31 -9.80
CA VAL A 39 0.40 -10.36 -8.56
C VAL A 39 1.03 -11.74 -8.34
N ARG A 40 0.29 -12.82 -8.60
CA ARG A 40 0.84 -14.19 -8.51
C ARG A 40 1.99 -14.42 -9.48
N GLU A 41 1.83 -13.95 -10.73
CA GLU A 41 2.84 -14.11 -11.77
C GLU A 41 4.15 -13.37 -11.45
N THR A 42 4.04 -12.14 -10.91
CA THR A 42 5.20 -11.35 -10.53
C THR A 42 5.90 -11.86 -9.26
N SER A 43 5.22 -12.68 -8.45
CA SER A 43 5.68 -13.13 -7.13
C SER A 43 5.95 -11.97 -6.15
N LEU A 44 5.44 -10.78 -6.43
CA LEU A 44 5.46 -9.65 -5.50
C LEU A 44 4.41 -9.83 -4.40
N VAL A 45 4.64 -9.20 -3.26
CA VAL A 45 3.67 -9.22 -2.16
C VAL A 45 2.41 -8.45 -2.56
N GLU A 46 2.59 -7.28 -3.18
CA GLU A 46 1.54 -6.36 -3.57
C GLU A 46 1.87 -5.70 -4.90
N CYS A 47 0.84 -5.41 -5.70
CA CYS A 47 0.92 -4.58 -6.89
C CYS A 47 -0.17 -3.51 -6.87
N THR A 48 0.06 -2.41 -7.60
CA THR A 48 -0.92 -1.35 -7.77
C THR A 48 -1.37 -1.21 -9.22
N PHE A 49 -2.60 -0.76 -9.38
CA PHE A 49 -3.23 -0.53 -10.67
C PHE A 49 -3.82 0.87 -10.66
N THR A 50 -3.24 1.78 -11.46
CA THR A 50 -3.65 3.17 -11.49
C THR A 50 -4.70 3.44 -12.54
N GLY A 51 -5.45 4.52 -12.37
CA GLY A 51 -6.44 4.98 -13.34
C GLY A 51 -6.89 6.42 -13.06
N PRO A 52 -7.78 6.96 -13.92
CA PRO A 52 -8.38 8.27 -13.68
C PRO A 52 -9.28 8.24 -12.45
N SER A 53 -9.39 9.38 -11.77
CA SER A 53 -10.30 9.63 -10.66
C SER A 53 -11.16 10.86 -10.96
N GLU A 54 -12.40 10.87 -10.49
CA GLU A 54 -13.29 12.04 -10.55
C GLU A 54 -13.18 12.92 -9.28
N ILE A 55 -12.53 12.41 -8.22
CA ILE A 55 -12.49 13.06 -6.90
C ILE A 55 -11.07 13.29 -6.38
N ALA A 56 -10.06 12.80 -7.09
CA ALA A 56 -8.64 12.90 -6.76
C ALA A 56 -7.83 13.03 -8.06
N ASP A 57 -6.49 13.13 -7.93
CA ASP A 57 -5.62 13.23 -9.10
C ASP A 57 -5.49 11.88 -9.83
N PHE A 58 -5.43 10.79 -9.05
CA PHE A 58 -5.42 9.41 -9.56
C PHE A 58 -6.26 8.49 -8.67
N LYS A 59 -6.81 7.45 -9.29
CA LYS A 59 -7.33 6.27 -8.60
C LYS A 59 -6.24 5.21 -8.51
N VAL A 60 -6.11 4.56 -7.35
CA VAL A 60 -5.16 3.48 -7.11
C VAL A 60 -5.86 2.31 -6.45
N LYS A 61 -5.78 1.14 -7.08
CA LYS A 61 -6.21 -0.13 -6.52
C LYS A 61 -5.00 -0.93 -6.09
N TYR A 62 -5.13 -1.64 -4.99
CA TYR A 62 -4.06 -2.44 -4.37
C TYR A 62 -4.45 -3.90 -4.34
N TYR A 63 -3.58 -4.78 -4.80
CA TYR A 63 -3.86 -6.21 -4.85
C TYR A 63 -2.75 -7.02 -4.21
N LEU A 64 -3.20 -7.97 -3.38
CA LEU A 64 -2.46 -9.17 -3.02
C LEU A 64 -2.68 -10.26 -4.08
N ALA A 65 -1.92 -11.34 -4.02
CA ALA A 65 -2.15 -12.54 -4.85
C ALA A 65 -3.55 -13.16 -4.65
N SER A 66 -4.24 -12.83 -3.56
CA SER A 66 -5.54 -13.41 -3.19
C SER A 66 -6.73 -12.48 -3.39
N ARG A 67 -6.56 -11.17 -3.28
CA ARG A 67 -7.67 -10.20 -3.29
C ARG A 67 -7.21 -8.75 -3.45
N GLU A 68 -8.15 -7.87 -3.75
CA GLU A 68 -8.00 -6.42 -3.53
C GLU A 68 -7.95 -6.11 -2.04
N ILE A 69 -7.13 -5.13 -1.67
CA ILE A 69 -7.08 -4.54 -0.33
C ILE A 69 -7.32 -3.03 -0.43
N PRO A 70 -7.91 -2.41 0.61
CA PRO A 70 -8.32 -1.00 0.51
C PRO A 70 -7.15 -0.02 0.42
N PHE A 71 -5.98 -0.41 0.97
CA PHE A 71 -4.82 0.46 1.05
C PHE A 71 -3.56 -0.34 1.42
N ALA A 72 -2.38 0.15 0.96
CA ALA A 72 -1.07 -0.37 1.36
C ALA A 72 0.00 0.73 1.32
N GLY A 73 0.92 0.71 2.30
CA GLY A 73 1.90 1.79 2.51
C GLY A 73 2.98 1.84 1.43
N HIS A 74 3.81 0.78 1.32
CA HIS A 74 4.92 0.77 0.35
C HIS A 74 4.44 0.85 -1.10
N PRO A 75 3.31 0.22 -1.51
CA PRO A 75 2.82 0.34 -2.87
C PRO A 75 2.34 1.76 -3.21
N THR A 76 1.83 2.52 -2.23
CA THR A 76 1.50 3.94 -2.43
C THR A 76 2.75 4.75 -2.75
N ILE A 77 3.82 4.58 -1.97
CA ILE A 77 5.10 5.27 -2.21
C ILE A 77 5.67 4.87 -3.58
N ALA A 78 5.66 3.57 -3.91
CA ALA A 78 6.11 3.08 -5.22
C ALA A 78 5.29 3.67 -6.37
N THR A 79 3.95 3.75 -6.22
CA THR A 79 3.06 4.35 -7.21
C THR A 79 3.39 5.81 -7.47
N VAL A 80 3.57 6.60 -6.41
CA VAL A 80 3.92 8.02 -6.53
C VAL A 80 5.29 8.20 -7.20
N ALA A 81 6.27 7.35 -6.84
CA ALA A 81 7.59 7.37 -7.48
C ALA A 81 7.51 7.03 -8.97
N ALA A 82 6.71 6.02 -9.37
CA ALA A 82 6.47 5.65 -10.76
C ALA A 82 5.79 6.78 -11.56
N LEU A 83 4.71 7.37 -11.01
CA LEU A 83 4.00 8.49 -11.64
C LEU A 83 4.93 9.68 -11.87
N ARG A 84 5.79 9.98 -10.88
CA ARG A 84 6.78 11.04 -10.99
C ARG A 84 7.85 10.73 -12.03
N HIS A 85 8.39 9.52 -12.04
CA HIS A 85 9.39 9.08 -13.01
C HIS A 85 8.88 9.23 -14.46
N ARG A 86 7.60 8.97 -14.68
CA ARG A 86 6.93 9.16 -15.98
C ARG A 86 6.55 10.61 -16.28
N GLY A 87 6.82 11.55 -15.39
CA GLY A 87 6.47 12.96 -15.57
C GLY A 87 4.95 13.23 -15.51
N LEU A 88 4.16 12.31 -14.95
CA LEU A 88 2.70 12.45 -14.79
C LEU A 88 2.32 13.33 -13.61
N ILE A 89 3.24 13.50 -12.65
CA ILE A 89 3.11 14.40 -11.50
C ILE A 89 4.41 15.18 -11.29
N GLY A 90 4.29 16.35 -10.67
CA GLY A 90 5.40 17.20 -10.24
C GLY A 90 5.66 17.13 -8.73
N GLU A 91 6.28 18.18 -8.21
CA GLU A 91 6.40 18.45 -6.77
C GLU A 91 5.11 19.07 -6.24
N GLY A 92 4.88 18.92 -4.94
CA GLY A 92 3.74 19.47 -4.22
C GLY A 92 2.72 18.43 -3.79
N PRO A 93 1.50 18.89 -3.44
CA PRO A 93 0.44 18.01 -2.97
C PRO A 93 -0.13 17.15 -4.10
N LEU A 94 -0.46 15.91 -3.77
CA LEU A 94 -1.11 14.93 -4.64
C LEU A 94 -2.17 14.19 -3.82
N ARG A 95 -3.33 13.91 -4.44
CA ARG A 95 -4.42 13.17 -3.82
C ARG A 95 -4.66 11.87 -4.59
N LEU A 96 -4.73 10.77 -3.87
CA LEU A 96 -5.02 9.45 -4.43
C LEU A 96 -6.36 8.94 -3.92
N GLU A 97 -7.26 8.56 -4.83
CA GLU A 97 -8.47 7.82 -4.51
C GLU A 97 -8.10 6.35 -4.28
N THR A 98 -8.37 5.83 -3.09
CA THR A 98 -8.11 4.45 -2.68
C THR A 98 -9.36 3.80 -2.11
N GLY A 99 -9.34 2.50 -1.88
CA GLY A 99 -10.43 1.80 -1.20
C GLY A 99 -10.64 2.23 0.27
N ALA A 100 -9.62 2.83 0.89
CA ALA A 100 -9.71 3.39 2.25
C ALA A 100 -10.13 4.88 2.28
N GLY A 101 -10.36 5.50 1.12
CA GLY A 101 -10.68 6.91 0.97
C GLY A 101 -9.57 7.68 0.27
N ILE A 102 -9.58 9.01 0.41
CA ILE A 102 -8.56 9.89 -0.16
C ILE A 102 -7.30 9.87 0.71
N VAL A 103 -6.18 9.58 0.08
CA VAL A 103 -4.86 9.64 0.71
C VAL A 103 -4.13 10.88 0.21
N GLU A 104 -3.65 11.71 1.15
CA GLU A 104 -2.90 12.92 0.84
C GLU A 104 -1.41 12.63 0.83
N ILE A 105 -0.75 13.03 -0.23
CA ILE A 105 0.67 12.86 -0.48
C ILE A 105 1.30 14.24 -0.64
N GLU A 106 2.52 14.38 -0.19
CA GLU A 106 3.37 15.55 -0.46
C GLU A 106 4.68 15.08 -1.10
N VAL A 107 5.00 15.60 -2.28
CA VAL A 107 6.23 15.30 -3.01
C VAL A 107 7.19 16.49 -2.90
N ARG A 108 8.36 16.28 -2.29
CA ARG A 108 9.41 17.31 -2.11
C ARG A 108 10.78 16.76 -2.46
N GLY A 109 11.35 17.19 -3.57
CA GLY A 109 12.61 16.63 -4.05
C GLY A 109 12.54 15.11 -4.13
N ALA A 110 13.44 14.37 -3.53
CA ALA A 110 13.43 12.91 -3.49
C ALA A 110 12.47 12.32 -2.44
N GLN A 111 11.86 13.15 -1.59
CA GLN A 111 11.00 12.69 -0.52
C GLN A 111 9.54 12.61 -0.98
N ILE A 112 8.90 11.51 -0.60
CA ILE A 112 7.46 11.29 -0.73
C ILE A 112 6.92 11.08 0.68
N ALA A 113 6.10 12.00 1.15
CA ALA A 113 5.44 11.92 2.45
C ALA A 113 3.95 11.61 2.24
N MET A 114 3.43 10.68 3.04
CA MET A 114 2.04 10.27 3.00
C MET A 114 1.40 10.53 4.36
N THR A 115 0.23 11.18 4.34
CA THR A 115 -0.58 11.34 5.56
C THR A 115 -1.55 10.18 5.65
N GLN A 116 -1.33 9.31 6.64
CA GLN A 116 -2.22 8.20 6.94
C GLN A 116 -3.56 8.70 7.47
N ILE A 117 -4.62 7.92 7.25
CA ILE A 117 -5.90 8.12 7.92
C ILE A 117 -5.72 7.95 9.44
N ALA A 118 -6.58 8.62 10.23
CA ALA A 118 -6.55 8.48 11.68
C ALA A 118 -6.71 7.00 12.09
N PRO A 119 -5.96 6.53 13.09
CA PRO A 119 -6.07 5.16 13.55
C PRO A 119 -7.45 4.87 14.15
N VAL A 120 -8.01 3.73 13.80
CA VAL A 120 -9.23 3.20 14.41
C VAL A 120 -8.84 2.10 15.38
N PHE A 121 -9.11 2.32 16.66
CA PHE A 121 -8.85 1.36 17.72
C PHE A 121 -10.00 0.37 17.81
N GLY A 122 -9.70 -0.91 17.71
CA GLY A 122 -10.65 -2.02 17.76
C GLY A 122 -10.64 -2.73 19.11
N VAL A 123 -10.91 -4.03 19.08
CA VAL A 123 -10.98 -4.86 20.29
C VAL A 123 -9.61 -5.09 20.91
N GLU A 124 -9.57 -5.22 22.22
CA GLU A 124 -8.41 -5.75 22.93
C GLU A 124 -8.23 -7.24 22.61
N VAL A 125 -6.99 -7.68 22.54
CA VAL A 125 -6.63 -9.09 22.25
C VAL A 125 -6.03 -9.70 23.52
N PRO A 126 -6.44 -10.92 23.91
CA PRO A 126 -5.86 -11.59 25.07
C PRO A 126 -4.35 -11.73 24.94
N VAL A 127 -3.61 -11.38 26.00
CA VAL A 127 -2.15 -11.46 26.07
C VAL A 127 -1.66 -12.88 25.76
N ASP A 128 -2.33 -13.89 26.31
CA ASP A 128 -1.96 -15.30 26.11
C ASP A 128 -2.05 -15.70 24.62
N LEU A 129 -3.07 -15.21 23.91
CA LEU A 129 -3.22 -15.47 22.47
C LEU A 129 -2.07 -14.85 21.65
N VAL A 130 -1.67 -13.61 21.99
CA VAL A 130 -0.57 -12.94 21.31
C VAL A 130 0.75 -13.62 21.60
N ALA A 131 0.97 -14.03 22.84
CA ALA A 131 2.17 -14.77 23.25
C ALA A 131 2.24 -16.12 22.51
N ASP A 132 1.17 -16.90 22.47
CA ASP A 132 1.10 -18.17 21.75
C ASP A 132 1.44 -18.03 20.26
N VAL A 133 0.84 -17.02 19.59
CA VAL A 133 1.08 -16.76 18.15
C VAL A 133 2.52 -16.28 17.91
N GLY A 134 3.07 -15.49 18.82
CA GLY A 134 4.42 -14.95 18.74
C GLY A 134 5.53 -15.94 19.17
N GLY A 135 5.16 -17.06 19.80
CA GLY A 135 6.14 -17.96 20.42
C GLY A 135 6.84 -17.33 21.62
N LEU A 136 6.12 -16.51 22.37
CA LEU A 136 6.61 -15.72 23.52
C LEU A 136 5.94 -16.24 24.81
N GLU A 137 6.51 -15.87 25.96
CA GLU A 137 5.81 -16.02 27.24
C GLU A 137 4.88 -14.80 27.49
N PRO A 138 3.73 -14.96 28.14
CA PRO A 138 2.83 -13.84 28.43
C PRO A 138 3.53 -12.67 29.16
N GLY A 139 4.53 -12.94 29.97
CA GLY A 139 5.32 -11.93 30.67
C GLY A 139 6.24 -11.09 29.78
N ASP A 140 6.48 -11.49 28.54
CA ASP A 140 7.27 -10.73 27.56
C ASP A 140 6.43 -9.65 26.84
N ILE A 141 5.11 -9.72 26.96
CA ILE A 141 4.19 -8.77 26.35
C ILE A 141 4.03 -7.56 27.26
N ILE A 142 4.37 -6.38 26.74
CA ILE A 142 4.27 -5.11 27.46
C ILE A 142 2.99 -4.38 27.05
N GLY A 143 2.10 -4.14 28.01
CA GLY A 143 0.81 -3.49 27.77
C GLY A 143 -0.30 -4.43 27.36
N GLN A 144 -1.44 -3.86 26.95
CA GLN A 144 -2.60 -4.60 26.50
C GLN A 144 -2.62 -4.60 24.97
N PRO A 145 -2.44 -5.76 24.30
CA PRO A 145 -2.54 -5.84 22.85
C PRO A 145 -3.92 -5.42 22.36
N GLN A 146 -3.95 -4.67 21.27
CA GLN A 146 -5.20 -4.15 20.70
C GLN A 146 -5.15 -4.18 19.16
N VAL A 147 -6.29 -4.45 18.55
CA VAL A 147 -6.43 -4.28 17.09
C VAL A 147 -6.47 -2.80 16.78
N VAL A 148 -5.58 -2.35 15.88
CA VAL A 148 -5.56 -0.97 15.37
C VAL A 148 -5.47 -0.99 13.85
N SER A 149 -6.21 -0.11 13.19
CA SER A 149 -6.24 0.01 11.74
C SER A 149 -6.02 1.44 11.27
N THR A 150 -5.13 1.59 10.30
CA THR A 150 -4.98 2.79 9.46
C THR A 150 -5.24 2.46 7.98
N GLY A 151 -6.11 1.46 7.74
CA GLY A 151 -6.45 0.92 6.41
C GLY A 151 -6.59 -0.59 6.46
N LEU A 152 -5.62 -1.28 7.05
CA LEU A 152 -5.70 -2.71 7.40
C LEU A 152 -5.59 -2.87 8.93
N PRO A 153 -6.36 -3.80 9.54
CA PRO A 153 -6.27 -4.06 10.97
C PRO A 153 -5.06 -4.93 11.29
N PHE A 154 -4.31 -4.51 12.31
CA PHE A 154 -3.21 -5.27 12.90
C PHE A 154 -3.38 -5.31 14.43
N CYS A 155 -2.88 -6.37 15.07
CA CYS A 155 -2.70 -6.42 16.51
C CYS A 155 -1.36 -5.77 16.85
N ILE A 156 -1.38 -4.75 17.70
CA ILE A 156 -0.20 -4.02 18.20
C ILE A 156 -0.20 -4.01 19.71
#